data_86bf21154436e23f973e355608bf5612
#
_entry.id   86bf21154436e23f973e355608bf5612
#
_cell.length_a   1.000
_cell.length_b   1.000
_cell.length_c   1.000
_cell.angle_alpha   90.00
_cell.angle_beta   90.00
_cell.angle_gamma   90.00
#
_symmetry.space_group_name_H-M   'P 1'
#
loop_
_entity.id
_entity.type
_entity.pdbx_description
1 polymer ?
#
loop_
_entity_poly.entity_id
_entity_poly.type
_entity_poly.pdbx_seq_one_letter_code
_entity_poly.pdbx_strand_id
1 'polypeptide(L)'
;MSTRTFLEVEAKFAVVDTAVVPDLTRLAGVEAIASTKTHRMSAIYYDTTDLRLTRSRITLRRREGGDDDGWHLKLPAVAGRLEVHADLGEPVDGLYQVPEEILSQVRALVRREELQPIAQVDNERVESVLADAEGRPLAEFCDDHVSAWSLLPGGSPSSGREWEIELAGDTPGTEQGENILHSATQLFISAGARVSSSPAKLVMALGDSAHQAPLPPFLVDADVDPDSPAAAVVAALKLNRDKLHEYDPKVRRDEWDSVHQMRVATRELRSHMETFNGILGGEELEYIESELKLLASMLGYARDAEVVEERFLRLLDSEDSDVLDETTRGHLREDMGTEYRRAHRRVIATLNSDRYLDLLDAIDSLLADPPVVGAHAAGPGTPEKVDEADDTEQPAADLPAGDEAEAGEPVAEVAPEEEAAETVAPQPQTAEEVEAILSEHLEEAYQRLMKRHRKAVENWENPELTLHQREDYFHDMRKSAKKLRYAAEAVGAATSLKTKRLYNACKQMQSSLGDFQDFRFARCSSRQWFVSDCGIHGRLVHRLKRRDRGFGNISHF
;
A
#
# COMPACT_ATOMS: atom_id res chain seq x y z
N MET A 1 5.66 -3.80 24.79
CA MET A 1 4.88 -5.05 25.00
C MET A 1 5.11 -5.92 23.77
N SER A 2 5.11 -7.25 23.89
CA SER A 2 5.29 -8.08 22.69
C SER A 2 3.94 -8.30 22.03
N THR A 3 3.82 -7.98 20.75
CA THR A 3 2.64 -8.33 19.95
C THR A 3 2.80 -9.75 19.40
N ARG A 4 1.69 -10.47 19.30
CA ARG A 4 1.59 -11.75 18.59
C ARG A 4 0.76 -11.54 17.33
N THR A 5 1.16 -12.15 16.23
CA THR A 5 0.49 -12.01 14.95
C THR A 5 0.22 -13.38 14.36
N PHE A 6 -1.00 -13.63 13.92
CA PHE A 6 -1.41 -14.90 13.31
C PHE A 6 -2.46 -14.68 12.22
N LEU A 7 -2.59 -15.64 11.31
CA LEU A 7 -3.58 -15.63 10.24
C LEU A 7 -4.83 -16.36 10.72
N GLU A 8 -5.95 -15.64 10.81
CA GLU A 8 -7.27 -16.15 11.12
C GLU A 8 -7.99 -16.52 9.81
N VAL A 9 -8.43 -17.77 9.71
CA VAL A 9 -9.19 -18.27 8.56
C VAL A 9 -10.46 -18.95 9.11
N GLU A 10 -11.60 -18.32 8.91
CA GLU A 10 -12.88 -18.68 9.52
C GLU A 10 -14.06 -18.64 8.55
N ALA A 11 -15.14 -19.31 8.92
CA ALA A 11 -16.46 -19.14 8.29
C ALA A 11 -17.51 -18.90 9.37
N LYS A 12 -18.43 -17.94 9.11
CA LYS A 12 -19.47 -17.50 10.05
C LYS A 12 -20.87 -17.75 9.50
N PHE A 13 -21.77 -18.16 10.38
CA PHE A 13 -23.14 -18.51 10.02
C PHE A 13 -24.12 -17.94 11.06
N ALA A 14 -25.11 -17.23 10.58
CA ALA A 14 -26.25 -16.79 11.42
C ALA A 14 -27.21 -17.96 11.63
N VAL A 15 -27.66 -18.14 12.87
CA VAL A 15 -28.60 -19.18 13.23
C VAL A 15 -29.73 -18.61 14.12
N VAL A 16 -30.87 -19.27 14.12
CA VAL A 16 -31.96 -18.94 15.04
C VAL A 16 -31.64 -19.47 16.45
N ASP A 17 -32.18 -18.85 17.50
CA ASP A 17 -31.90 -19.24 18.89
C ASP A 17 -32.19 -20.70 19.19
N THR A 18 -33.17 -21.29 18.50
CA THR A 18 -33.59 -22.69 18.67
C THR A 18 -32.80 -23.69 17.82
N ALA A 19 -31.78 -23.22 17.06
CA ALA A 19 -30.98 -24.11 16.24
C ALA A 19 -30.21 -25.12 17.10
N VAL A 20 -30.17 -26.35 16.64
CA VAL A 20 -29.44 -27.44 17.31
C VAL A 20 -28.11 -27.63 16.58
N VAL A 21 -26.99 -27.59 17.32
CA VAL A 21 -25.67 -27.85 16.78
C VAL A 21 -25.62 -29.25 16.17
N PRO A 22 -25.26 -29.41 14.89
CA PRO A 22 -25.18 -30.72 14.28
C PRO A 22 -23.97 -31.51 14.81
N ASP A 23 -23.93 -32.80 14.51
CA ASP A 23 -22.79 -33.65 14.84
C ASP A 23 -21.53 -33.20 14.09
N LEU A 24 -20.58 -32.58 14.81
CA LEU A 24 -19.36 -31.96 14.27
C LEU A 24 -18.32 -33.00 13.79
N THR A 25 -18.43 -34.28 14.23
CA THR A 25 -17.56 -35.36 13.74
C THR A 25 -17.83 -35.72 12.26
N ARG A 26 -18.90 -35.15 11.68
CA ARG A 26 -19.18 -35.27 10.23
C ARG A 26 -18.37 -34.31 9.35
N LEU A 27 -17.62 -33.42 9.95
CA LEU A 27 -16.73 -32.51 9.22
C LEU A 27 -15.52 -33.28 8.65
N ALA A 28 -15.00 -32.83 7.53
CA ALA A 28 -13.92 -33.50 6.85
C ALA A 28 -12.65 -33.60 7.73
N GLY A 29 -12.20 -34.83 7.99
CA GLY A 29 -11.00 -35.09 8.79
C GLY A 29 -11.18 -34.96 10.31
N VAL A 30 -12.36 -34.57 10.79
CA VAL A 30 -12.65 -34.48 12.24
C VAL A 30 -13.10 -35.85 12.76
N GLU A 31 -12.38 -36.37 13.73
CA GLU A 31 -12.67 -37.68 14.35
C GLU A 31 -13.20 -37.52 15.80
N ALA A 32 -12.88 -36.41 16.47
CA ALA A 32 -13.27 -36.20 17.85
C ALA A 32 -13.43 -34.70 18.19
N ILE A 33 -14.24 -34.44 19.22
CA ILE A 33 -14.26 -33.17 19.96
C ILE A 33 -13.29 -33.32 21.14
N ALA A 34 -12.14 -32.70 21.07
CA ALA A 34 -11.09 -32.84 22.08
C ALA A 34 -11.43 -32.14 23.40
N SER A 35 -12.09 -30.99 23.33
CA SER A 35 -12.55 -30.26 24.50
C SER A 35 -13.73 -29.35 24.19
N THR A 36 -14.52 -29.01 25.21
CA THR A 36 -15.55 -27.98 25.10
C THR A 36 -15.48 -27.08 26.34
N LYS A 37 -15.47 -25.76 26.10
CA LYS A 37 -15.40 -24.72 27.12
C LYS A 37 -16.50 -23.68 26.90
N THR A 38 -16.93 -23.02 27.97
CA THR A 38 -17.84 -21.88 27.88
C THR A 38 -17.13 -20.63 28.38
N HIS A 39 -17.12 -19.60 27.54
CA HIS A 39 -16.54 -18.29 27.83
C HIS A 39 -17.63 -17.23 27.92
N ARG A 40 -17.46 -16.29 28.84
CA ARG A 40 -18.26 -15.06 28.91
C ARG A 40 -17.32 -13.89 28.67
N MET A 41 -17.44 -13.30 27.51
CA MET A 41 -16.55 -12.26 27.02
C MET A 41 -17.27 -10.94 26.86
N SER A 42 -16.60 -9.85 27.18
CA SER A 42 -17.03 -8.49 26.86
C SER A 42 -15.96 -7.81 26.01
N ALA A 43 -16.37 -7.24 24.89
CA ALA A 43 -15.47 -6.55 23.98
C ALA A 43 -15.96 -5.13 23.72
N ILE A 44 -15.07 -4.15 23.90
CA ILE A 44 -15.30 -2.76 23.50
C ILE A 44 -14.51 -2.52 22.21
N TYR A 45 -15.21 -2.05 21.18
CA TYR A 45 -14.62 -1.69 19.89
C TYR A 45 -14.27 -0.22 19.84
N TYR A 46 -13.15 0.07 19.21
CA TYR A 46 -12.57 1.41 19.09
C TYR A 46 -12.43 1.80 17.63
N ASP A 47 -12.76 3.05 17.32
CA ASP A 47 -12.56 3.66 16.02
C ASP A 47 -12.53 5.20 16.16
N THR A 48 -12.25 5.90 15.07
CA THR A 48 -12.43 7.35 14.97
C THR A 48 -13.92 7.71 14.86
N THR A 49 -14.25 8.99 15.07
CA THR A 49 -15.64 9.49 14.95
C THR A 49 -16.24 9.29 13.55
N ASP A 50 -15.41 9.26 12.53
CA ASP A 50 -15.76 9.04 11.11
C ASP A 50 -15.57 7.59 10.66
N LEU A 51 -15.30 6.65 11.59
CA LEU A 51 -15.23 5.20 11.38
C LEU A 51 -14.16 4.78 10.35
N ARG A 52 -12.97 5.36 10.41
CA ARG A 52 -11.86 5.08 9.46
C ARG A 52 -11.46 3.60 9.42
N LEU A 53 -11.39 2.95 10.58
CA LEU A 53 -11.02 1.54 10.66
C LEU A 53 -12.13 0.65 10.12
N THR A 54 -13.37 0.84 10.59
CA THR A 54 -14.54 0.06 10.16
C THR A 54 -14.75 0.16 8.65
N ARG A 55 -14.66 1.36 8.07
CA ARG A 55 -14.80 1.61 6.63
C ARG A 55 -13.66 0.98 5.81
N SER A 56 -12.50 0.79 6.43
CA SER A 56 -11.33 0.10 5.85
C SER A 56 -11.34 -1.42 6.13
N ARG A 57 -12.45 -1.97 6.67
CA ARG A 57 -12.59 -3.38 7.07
C ARG A 57 -11.61 -3.83 8.14
N ILE A 58 -11.17 -2.90 8.97
CA ILE A 58 -10.30 -3.12 10.13
C ILE A 58 -11.16 -3.07 11.37
N THR A 59 -10.90 -3.95 12.34
CA THR A 59 -11.55 -3.90 13.64
C THR A 59 -10.51 -3.85 14.74
N LEU A 60 -10.65 -2.89 15.65
CA LEU A 60 -9.86 -2.78 16.87
C LEU A 60 -10.79 -2.98 18.06
N ARG A 61 -10.47 -3.93 18.92
CA ARG A 61 -11.24 -4.17 20.15
C ARG A 61 -10.32 -4.41 21.33
N ARG A 62 -10.82 -4.07 22.51
CA ARG A 62 -10.34 -4.54 23.79
C ARG A 62 -11.31 -5.61 24.27
N ARG A 63 -10.81 -6.81 24.59
CA ARG A 63 -11.61 -7.93 25.04
C ARG A 63 -11.19 -8.40 26.42
N GLU A 64 -12.14 -8.76 27.26
CA GLU A 64 -11.96 -9.32 28.58
C GLU A 64 -12.88 -10.55 28.76
N GLY A 65 -12.50 -11.52 29.60
CA GLY A 65 -13.30 -12.68 29.96
C GLY A 65 -13.13 -13.90 29.06
N GLY A 66 -11.99 -14.07 28.41
CA GLY A 66 -11.63 -15.24 27.62
C GLY A 66 -10.28 -15.84 28.02
N ASP A 67 -9.76 -16.77 27.22
CA ASP A 67 -8.40 -17.30 27.39
C ASP A 67 -7.35 -16.30 26.85
N ASP A 68 -7.74 -15.26 26.13
CA ASP A 68 -6.91 -14.28 25.43
C ASP A 68 -7.37 -12.82 25.65
N ASP A 69 -7.47 -12.41 26.91
CA ASP A 69 -7.76 -11.03 27.28
C ASP A 69 -6.70 -10.09 26.67
N GLY A 70 -7.14 -8.97 26.07
CA GLY A 70 -6.21 -8.05 25.47
C GLY A 70 -6.80 -7.15 24.39
N TRP A 71 -5.88 -6.50 23.68
CA TRP A 71 -6.17 -5.73 22.48
C TRP A 71 -6.05 -6.61 21.24
N HIS A 72 -7.04 -6.56 20.38
CA HIS A 72 -7.12 -7.32 19.14
C HIS A 72 -7.35 -6.38 17.97
N LEU A 73 -6.41 -6.35 17.05
CA LEU A 73 -6.51 -5.63 15.79
C LEU A 73 -6.59 -6.65 14.65
N LYS A 74 -7.70 -6.65 13.92
CA LYS A 74 -7.89 -7.50 12.73
C LYS A 74 -7.76 -6.68 11.46
N LEU A 75 -6.76 -7.01 10.65
CA LEU A 75 -6.45 -6.37 9.37
C LEU A 75 -6.90 -7.27 8.20
N PRO A 76 -7.31 -6.71 7.04
CA PRO A 76 -7.57 -7.49 5.85
C PRO A 76 -6.29 -8.23 5.38
N ALA A 77 -6.43 -9.50 4.97
CA ALA A 77 -5.37 -10.28 4.37
C ALA A 77 -5.87 -10.99 3.10
N VAL A 78 -4.95 -11.57 2.29
CA VAL A 78 -5.29 -12.26 1.04
C VAL A 78 -6.14 -13.50 1.30
N ALA A 79 -5.81 -14.24 2.37
CA ALA A 79 -6.53 -15.45 2.77
C ALA A 79 -6.97 -15.32 4.24
N GLY A 80 -8.13 -14.66 4.48
CA GLY A 80 -8.64 -14.47 5.84
C GLY A 80 -8.30 -13.10 6.41
N ARG A 81 -7.96 -13.02 7.69
CA ARG A 81 -7.61 -11.80 8.42
C ARG A 81 -6.29 -11.98 9.17
N LEU A 82 -5.48 -10.94 9.18
CA LEU A 82 -4.30 -10.88 10.02
C LEU A 82 -4.72 -10.32 11.38
N GLU A 83 -4.61 -11.10 12.44
CA GLU A 83 -4.86 -10.64 13.79
C GLU A 83 -3.55 -10.29 14.50
N VAL A 84 -3.49 -9.08 15.06
CA VAL A 84 -2.42 -8.59 15.90
C VAL A 84 -2.97 -8.45 17.31
N HIS A 85 -2.40 -9.21 18.24
CA HIS A 85 -2.80 -9.23 19.65
C HIS A 85 -1.74 -8.56 20.52
N ALA A 86 -2.20 -7.75 21.49
CA ALA A 86 -1.36 -7.14 22.52
C ALA A 86 -2.04 -7.24 23.88
N ASP A 87 -1.23 -7.34 24.94
CA ASP A 87 -1.73 -7.40 26.31
C ASP A 87 -2.49 -6.11 26.68
N LEU A 88 -3.43 -6.21 27.62
CA LEU A 88 -4.26 -5.07 28.07
C LEU A 88 -3.42 -3.87 28.56
N GLY A 89 -2.31 -4.15 29.22
CA GLY A 89 -1.54 -3.12 29.92
C GLY A 89 -2.21 -2.63 31.20
N GLU A 90 -1.60 -1.65 31.84
CA GLU A 90 -2.16 -1.01 33.03
C GLU A 90 -3.05 0.18 32.62
N PRO A 91 -4.24 0.33 33.22
CA PRO A 91 -5.08 1.49 32.92
C PRO A 91 -4.46 2.79 33.47
N VAL A 92 -4.54 3.86 32.69
CA VAL A 92 -4.16 5.21 33.11
C VAL A 92 -5.43 5.97 33.46
N ASP A 93 -5.52 6.50 34.68
CA ASP A 93 -6.72 7.16 35.22
C ASP A 93 -8.03 6.32 35.07
N GLY A 94 -7.88 4.99 35.17
CA GLY A 94 -9.00 4.05 35.03
C GLY A 94 -9.41 3.74 33.59
N LEU A 95 -8.69 4.27 32.60
CA LEU A 95 -8.93 4.05 31.17
C LEU A 95 -7.76 3.27 30.54
N TYR A 96 -8.10 2.25 29.78
CA TYR A 96 -7.11 1.54 28.97
C TYR A 96 -6.78 2.33 27.72
N GLN A 97 -5.49 2.51 27.48
CA GLN A 97 -4.97 3.17 26.29
C GLN A 97 -4.62 2.14 25.21
N VAL A 98 -4.93 2.48 23.95
CA VAL A 98 -4.51 1.63 22.82
C VAL A 98 -2.98 1.59 22.78
N PRO A 99 -2.36 0.39 22.85
CA PRO A 99 -0.90 0.27 22.80
C PRO A 99 -0.30 0.86 21.52
N GLU A 100 0.88 1.48 21.64
CA GLU A 100 1.55 2.09 20.48
C GLU A 100 1.84 1.06 19.37
N GLU A 101 2.13 -0.18 19.74
CA GLU A 101 2.35 -1.29 18.81
C GLU A 101 1.10 -1.61 17.97
N ILE A 102 -0.09 -1.43 18.53
CA ILE A 102 -1.37 -1.55 17.81
C ILE A 102 -1.65 -0.28 17.00
N LEU A 103 -1.53 0.90 17.64
CA LEU A 103 -1.79 2.19 17.02
C LEU A 103 -0.91 2.41 15.79
N SER A 104 0.36 2.04 15.86
CA SER A 104 1.29 2.16 14.73
C SER A 104 0.80 1.43 13.48
N GLN A 105 0.11 0.29 13.61
CA GLN A 105 -0.39 -0.49 12.47
C GLN A 105 -1.52 0.22 11.70
N VAL A 106 -2.21 1.15 12.33
CA VAL A 106 -3.36 1.86 11.75
C VAL A 106 -3.12 3.36 11.61
N ARG A 107 -1.92 3.85 11.99
CA ARG A 107 -1.59 5.28 12.04
C ARG A 107 -1.82 5.99 10.69
N ALA A 108 -1.50 5.33 9.57
CA ALA A 108 -1.73 5.88 8.24
C ALA A 108 -3.22 6.14 7.91
N LEU A 109 -4.14 5.44 8.56
CA LEU A 109 -5.59 5.65 8.40
C LEU A 109 -6.14 6.60 9.46
N VAL A 110 -5.80 6.35 10.72
CA VAL A 110 -6.29 7.13 11.87
C VAL A 110 -5.73 8.55 11.85
N ARG A 111 -4.50 8.74 11.38
CA ARG A 111 -3.77 10.02 11.44
C ARG A 111 -3.58 10.49 12.88
N ARG A 112 -4.11 11.69 13.18
CA ARG A 112 -4.13 12.32 14.51
C ARG A 112 -5.48 12.22 15.21
N GLU A 113 -6.45 11.52 14.57
CA GLU A 113 -7.77 11.34 15.16
C GLU A 113 -7.69 10.44 16.39
N GLU A 114 -8.50 10.76 17.38
CA GLU A 114 -8.59 9.97 18.61
C GLU A 114 -9.43 8.71 18.37
N LEU A 115 -8.89 7.57 18.85
CA LEU A 115 -9.63 6.31 18.90
C LEU A 115 -10.50 6.29 20.15
N GLN A 116 -11.80 6.22 19.94
CA GLN A 116 -12.82 6.20 21.01
C GLN A 116 -13.66 4.92 20.98
N PRO A 117 -14.28 4.53 22.10
CA PRO A 117 -15.24 3.47 22.13
C PRO A 117 -16.45 3.76 21.23
N ILE A 118 -16.76 2.86 20.29
CA ILE A 118 -17.86 3.01 19.33
C ILE A 118 -18.96 1.97 19.49
N ALA A 119 -18.63 0.81 20.05
CA ALA A 119 -19.58 -0.26 20.29
C ALA A 119 -19.12 -1.17 21.44
N GLN A 120 -20.07 -1.83 22.09
CA GLN A 120 -19.81 -2.93 23.02
C GLN A 120 -20.51 -4.19 22.55
N VAL A 121 -19.85 -5.33 22.73
CA VAL A 121 -20.37 -6.66 22.39
C VAL A 121 -20.09 -7.61 23.55
N ASP A 122 -21.13 -8.13 24.14
CA ASP A 122 -21.07 -9.23 25.11
C ASP A 122 -21.37 -10.54 24.39
N ASN A 123 -20.59 -11.56 24.66
CA ASN A 123 -20.72 -12.85 23.98
C ASN A 123 -20.57 -14.01 24.98
N GLU A 124 -21.60 -14.86 25.03
CA GLU A 124 -21.47 -16.17 25.66
C GLU A 124 -21.14 -17.18 24.56
N ARG A 125 -19.92 -17.68 24.59
CA ARG A 125 -19.34 -18.60 23.59
C ARG A 125 -19.23 -20.01 24.16
N VAL A 126 -19.78 -20.99 23.46
CA VAL A 126 -19.45 -22.39 23.65
C VAL A 126 -18.46 -22.79 22.56
N GLU A 127 -17.22 -22.99 22.96
CA GLU A 127 -16.10 -23.33 22.08
C GLU A 127 -15.83 -24.84 22.14
N SER A 128 -15.68 -25.49 20.99
CA SER A 128 -15.34 -26.90 20.86
C SER A 128 -14.12 -27.06 19.95
N VAL A 129 -13.06 -27.62 20.50
CA VAL A 129 -11.85 -27.95 19.74
C VAL A 129 -12.05 -29.26 19.00
N LEU A 130 -11.93 -29.21 17.66
CA LEU A 130 -12.13 -30.33 16.76
C LEU A 130 -10.76 -30.93 16.38
N ALA A 131 -10.60 -32.24 16.53
CA ALA A 131 -9.32 -32.92 16.34
C ALA A 131 -9.42 -34.11 15.40
N ASP A 132 -8.26 -34.49 14.83
CA ASP A 132 -8.09 -35.71 14.06
C ASP A 132 -7.96 -36.96 14.97
N ALA A 133 -7.72 -38.13 14.36
CA ALA A 133 -7.54 -39.42 15.05
C ALA A 133 -6.31 -39.44 15.99
N GLU A 134 -5.33 -38.60 15.73
CA GLU A 134 -4.11 -38.47 16.54
C GLU A 134 -4.26 -37.41 17.64
N GLY A 135 -5.42 -36.75 17.74
CA GLY A 135 -5.70 -35.70 18.72
C GLY A 135 -5.12 -34.33 18.39
N ARG A 136 -4.66 -34.11 17.15
CA ARG A 136 -4.15 -32.81 16.70
C ARG A 136 -5.33 -31.89 16.40
N PRO A 137 -5.31 -30.61 16.87
CA PRO A 137 -6.38 -29.67 16.60
C PRO A 137 -6.41 -29.31 15.10
N LEU A 138 -7.60 -29.35 14.52
CA LEU A 138 -7.86 -29.01 13.12
C LEU A 138 -8.64 -27.72 12.98
N ALA A 139 -9.62 -27.50 13.84
CA ALA A 139 -10.47 -26.32 13.85
C ALA A 139 -11.11 -26.13 15.23
N GLU A 140 -11.61 -24.93 15.47
CA GLU A 140 -12.42 -24.57 16.62
C GLU A 140 -13.82 -24.22 16.14
N PHE A 141 -14.82 -24.86 16.70
CA PHE A 141 -16.23 -24.52 16.50
C PHE A 141 -16.73 -23.68 17.67
N CYS A 142 -17.32 -22.54 17.36
CA CYS A 142 -17.89 -21.64 18.35
C CYS A 142 -19.39 -21.47 18.13
N ASP A 143 -20.17 -21.65 19.18
CA ASP A 143 -21.58 -21.31 19.25
C ASP A 143 -21.71 -20.05 20.11
N ASP A 144 -21.94 -18.92 19.46
CA ASP A 144 -21.90 -17.57 20.03
C ASP A 144 -23.31 -17.02 20.27
N HIS A 145 -23.62 -16.67 21.51
CA HIS A 145 -24.80 -15.89 21.86
C HIS A 145 -24.41 -14.45 22.13
N VAL A 146 -24.71 -13.57 21.18
CA VAL A 146 -24.21 -12.20 21.10
C VAL A 146 -25.29 -11.21 21.54
N SER A 147 -24.94 -10.29 22.45
CA SER A 147 -25.68 -9.07 22.75
C SER A 147 -24.76 -7.88 22.45
N ALA A 148 -25.25 -6.94 21.64
CA ALA A 148 -24.41 -5.86 21.15
C ALA A 148 -25.17 -4.53 21.11
N TRP A 149 -24.47 -3.43 21.29
CA TRP A 149 -25.01 -2.08 21.15
C TRP A 149 -23.98 -1.08 20.70
N SER A 150 -24.44 -0.15 19.89
CA SER A 150 -23.63 0.99 19.48
C SER A 150 -23.51 2.00 20.62
N LEU A 151 -22.33 2.57 20.80
CA LEU A 151 -22.08 3.72 21.68
C LEU A 151 -22.18 5.05 20.92
N LEU A 152 -22.38 4.99 19.59
CA LEU A 152 -22.58 6.16 18.74
C LEU A 152 -24.05 6.64 18.78
N PRO A 153 -24.31 7.93 18.44
CA PRO A 153 -25.66 8.43 18.31
C PRO A 153 -26.52 7.63 17.34
N GLY A 154 -27.80 7.44 17.67
CA GLY A 154 -28.75 6.69 16.82
C GLY A 154 -28.61 5.17 16.86
N GLY A 155 -27.71 4.64 17.68
CA GLY A 155 -27.55 3.21 17.86
C GLY A 155 -28.68 2.57 18.67
N SER A 156 -28.96 1.30 18.40
CA SER A 156 -29.94 0.48 19.13
C SER A 156 -29.33 -0.86 19.54
N PRO A 157 -29.78 -1.46 20.66
CA PRO A 157 -29.35 -2.80 21.03
C PRO A 157 -29.72 -3.82 19.95
N SER A 158 -28.84 -4.78 19.74
CA SER A 158 -29.07 -5.93 18.86
C SER A 158 -28.63 -7.22 19.55
N SER A 159 -29.23 -8.35 19.16
CA SER A 159 -28.81 -9.66 19.64
C SER A 159 -28.90 -10.67 18.50
N GLY A 160 -28.15 -11.74 18.62
CA GLY A 160 -28.15 -12.81 17.64
C GLY A 160 -27.37 -14.02 18.13
N ARG A 161 -27.52 -15.13 17.41
CA ARG A 161 -26.74 -16.33 17.62
C ARG A 161 -26.00 -16.67 16.32
N GLU A 162 -24.71 -16.96 16.44
CA GLU A 162 -23.84 -17.28 15.34
C GLU A 162 -23.07 -18.57 15.59
N TRP A 163 -22.86 -19.35 14.55
CA TRP A 163 -21.88 -20.42 14.55
C TRP A 163 -20.67 -19.95 13.77
N GLU A 164 -19.50 -20.13 14.36
CA GLU A 164 -18.21 -19.85 13.71
C GLU A 164 -17.41 -21.15 13.66
N ILE A 165 -16.66 -21.33 12.60
CA ILE A 165 -15.62 -22.35 12.51
C ILE A 165 -14.34 -21.69 12.07
N GLU A 166 -13.32 -21.79 12.90
CA GLU A 166 -11.99 -21.23 12.69
C GLU A 166 -10.97 -22.35 12.54
N LEU A 167 -10.11 -22.26 11.54
CA LEU A 167 -9.06 -23.25 11.33
C LEU A 167 -7.97 -23.09 12.40
N ALA A 168 -7.48 -24.23 12.92
CA ALA A 168 -6.50 -24.28 13.99
C ALA A 168 -5.26 -25.13 13.61
N GLY A 169 -4.20 -25.02 14.39
CA GLY A 169 -2.96 -25.77 14.16
C GLY A 169 -2.31 -25.43 12.81
N ASP A 170 -2.00 -26.46 12.02
CA ASP A 170 -1.34 -26.34 10.73
C ASP A 170 -2.34 -26.30 9.54
N THR A 171 -3.66 -26.18 9.78
CA THR A 171 -4.69 -26.23 8.73
C THR A 171 -4.92 -24.92 7.97
N PRO A 172 -4.69 -23.70 8.53
CA PRO A 172 -4.87 -22.46 7.79
C PRO A 172 -4.02 -22.42 6.52
N GLY A 173 -4.66 -22.08 5.38
CA GLY A 173 -3.98 -21.96 4.08
C GLY A 173 -3.64 -23.31 3.41
N THR A 174 -4.16 -24.44 3.91
CA THR A 174 -3.97 -25.77 3.33
C THR A 174 -5.23 -26.30 2.66
N GLU A 175 -5.08 -27.27 1.75
CA GLU A 175 -6.20 -28.01 1.15
C GLU A 175 -7.07 -28.70 2.20
N GLN A 176 -6.46 -29.21 3.28
CA GLN A 176 -7.21 -29.80 4.41
C GLN A 176 -8.11 -28.75 5.07
N GLY A 177 -7.61 -27.55 5.34
CA GLY A 177 -8.39 -26.47 5.89
C GLY A 177 -9.54 -26.04 4.98
N GLU A 178 -9.31 -25.94 3.67
CA GLU A 178 -10.37 -25.65 2.69
C GLU A 178 -11.47 -26.72 2.71
N ASN A 179 -11.10 -28.00 2.79
CA ASN A 179 -12.06 -29.11 2.88
C ASN A 179 -12.87 -29.07 4.18
N ILE A 180 -12.26 -28.69 5.31
CA ILE A 180 -12.97 -28.50 6.58
C ILE A 180 -14.02 -27.39 6.45
N LEU A 181 -13.65 -26.20 5.97
CA LEU A 181 -14.57 -25.08 5.79
C LEU A 181 -15.69 -25.39 4.80
N HIS A 182 -15.38 -26.09 3.71
CA HIS A 182 -16.37 -26.50 2.73
C HIS A 182 -17.37 -27.49 3.35
N SER A 183 -16.91 -28.54 4.05
CA SER A 183 -17.78 -29.51 4.72
C SER A 183 -18.62 -28.87 5.84
N ALA A 184 -18.04 -27.90 6.59
CA ALA A 184 -18.75 -27.14 7.60
C ALA A 184 -19.87 -26.30 6.99
N THR A 185 -19.60 -25.62 5.87
CA THR A 185 -20.60 -24.86 5.14
C THR A 185 -21.79 -25.72 4.73
N GLN A 186 -21.56 -26.91 4.19
CA GLN A 186 -22.61 -27.84 3.80
C GLN A 186 -23.39 -28.35 5.02
N LEU A 187 -22.69 -28.75 6.08
CA LEU A 187 -23.30 -29.29 7.30
C LEU A 187 -24.18 -28.24 7.97
N PHE A 188 -23.68 -27.02 8.16
CA PHE A 188 -24.40 -25.97 8.88
C PHE A 188 -25.60 -25.44 8.09
N ILE A 189 -25.47 -25.27 6.75
CA ILE A 189 -26.61 -24.91 5.90
C ILE A 189 -27.68 -26.00 5.96
N SER A 190 -27.30 -27.28 5.97
CA SER A 190 -28.27 -28.39 6.10
C SER A 190 -28.97 -28.41 7.47
N ALA A 191 -28.32 -27.88 8.51
CA ALA A 191 -28.89 -27.70 9.86
C ALA A 191 -29.74 -26.41 9.99
N GLY A 192 -29.90 -25.62 8.90
CA GLY A 192 -30.74 -24.42 8.87
C GLY A 192 -29.97 -23.11 9.11
N ALA A 193 -28.65 -23.15 9.20
CA ALA A 193 -27.83 -21.95 9.26
C ALA A 193 -27.79 -21.21 7.91
N ARG A 194 -27.53 -19.91 7.97
CA ARG A 194 -27.29 -19.07 6.80
C ARG A 194 -25.89 -18.49 6.88
N VAL A 195 -25.17 -18.43 5.77
CA VAL A 195 -23.89 -17.71 5.74
C VAL A 195 -24.13 -16.30 6.26
N SER A 196 -23.32 -15.86 7.22
CA SER A 196 -23.50 -14.56 7.86
C SER A 196 -23.32 -13.45 6.84
N SER A 197 -24.28 -12.54 6.74
CA SER A 197 -24.19 -11.32 5.93
C SER A 197 -23.35 -10.24 6.63
N SER A 198 -23.11 -10.40 7.94
CA SER A 198 -22.30 -9.48 8.74
C SER A 198 -20.89 -10.05 8.90
N PRO A 199 -19.88 -9.42 8.29
CA PRO A 199 -18.50 -9.91 8.35
C PRO A 199 -17.88 -9.80 9.76
N ALA A 200 -18.49 -9.04 10.66
CA ALA A 200 -18.02 -8.84 12.03
C ALA A 200 -19.18 -8.49 12.98
N LYS A 201 -19.08 -8.93 14.24
CA LYS A 201 -20.00 -8.56 15.32
C LYS A 201 -20.12 -7.04 15.51
N LEU A 202 -19.08 -6.29 15.18
CA LEU A 202 -19.08 -4.83 15.17
C LEU A 202 -20.14 -4.25 14.23
N VAL A 203 -20.27 -4.78 13.01
CA VAL A 203 -21.24 -4.27 12.02
C VAL A 203 -22.68 -4.47 12.54
N MET A 204 -22.94 -5.60 13.18
CA MET A 204 -24.21 -5.86 13.85
C MET A 204 -24.45 -4.86 15.00
N ALA A 205 -23.43 -4.59 15.81
CA ALA A 205 -23.50 -3.66 16.93
C ALA A 205 -23.78 -2.21 16.49
N LEU A 206 -23.12 -1.76 15.44
CA LEU A 206 -23.25 -0.40 14.91
C LEU A 206 -24.63 -0.17 14.25
N GLY A 207 -25.14 -1.15 13.50
CA GLY A 207 -26.42 -1.02 12.80
C GLY A 207 -26.50 0.30 12.01
N ASP A 208 -27.62 1.01 12.15
CA ASP A 208 -27.86 2.27 11.43
C ASP A 208 -26.94 3.42 11.87
N SER A 209 -26.35 3.36 13.06
CA SER A 209 -25.42 4.41 13.51
C SER A 209 -24.17 4.54 12.62
N ALA A 210 -23.77 3.45 11.95
CA ALA A 210 -22.67 3.49 10.99
C ALA A 210 -22.94 4.41 9.78
N HIS A 211 -24.20 4.53 9.37
CA HIS A 211 -24.61 5.40 8.26
C HIS A 211 -24.71 6.87 8.64
N GLN A 212 -24.84 7.17 9.94
CA GLN A 212 -24.93 8.53 10.46
C GLN A 212 -23.54 9.14 10.74
N ALA A 213 -22.50 8.32 10.84
CA ALA A 213 -21.15 8.81 11.02
C ALA A 213 -20.66 9.55 9.75
N PRO A 214 -19.93 10.69 9.90
CA PRO A 214 -19.40 11.43 8.78
C PRO A 214 -18.47 10.55 7.93
N LEU A 215 -18.27 10.95 6.67
CA LEU A 215 -17.28 10.28 5.82
C LEU A 215 -15.88 10.81 6.13
N PRO A 216 -14.88 9.92 6.28
CA PRO A 216 -13.50 10.35 6.39
C PRO A 216 -13.02 10.97 5.07
N PRO A 217 -12.05 11.92 5.10
CA PRO A 217 -11.59 12.65 3.91
C PRO A 217 -11.19 11.74 2.75
N PHE A 218 -10.54 10.60 3.03
CA PHE A 218 -10.09 9.67 2.00
C PHE A 218 -11.23 8.89 1.28
N LEU A 219 -12.47 8.98 1.76
CA LEU A 219 -13.67 8.40 1.13
C LEU A 219 -14.59 9.45 0.52
N VAL A 220 -14.26 10.74 0.65
CA VAL A 220 -14.99 11.79 -0.03
C VAL A 220 -14.74 11.66 -1.53
N ASP A 221 -15.81 11.66 -2.32
CA ASP A 221 -15.68 11.66 -3.78
C ASP A 221 -15.21 13.03 -4.26
N ALA A 222 -14.35 13.02 -5.27
CA ALA A 222 -13.83 14.24 -5.86
C ALA A 222 -14.95 15.08 -6.47
N ASP A 223 -14.91 16.39 -6.22
CA ASP A 223 -15.81 17.37 -6.89
C ASP A 223 -15.27 17.70 -8.28
N VAL A 224 -15.37 16.72 -9.19
CA VAL A 224 -14.97 16.84 -10.60
C VAL A 224 -16.02 16.21 -11.49
N ASP A 225 -16.16 16.76 -12.71
CA ASP A 225 -16.99 16.13 -13.74
C ASP A 225 -16.44 14.72 -14.04
N PRO A 226 -17.24 13.65 -13.86
CA PRO A 226 -16.81 12.27 -14.11
C PRO A 226 -16.28 12.01 -15.51
N ASP A 227 -16.75 12.80 -16.49
CA ASP A 227 -16.37 12.73 -17.90
C ASP A 227 -15.23 13.72 -18.24
N SER A 228 -14.45 14.18 -17.25
CA SER A 228 -13.34 15.11 -17.45
C SER A 228 -11.96 14.42 -17.44
N PRO A 229 -10.92 15.03 -18.06
CA PRO A 229 -9.54 14.55 -17.90
C PRO A 229 -9.08 14.53 -16.44
N ALA A 230 -9.56 15.47 -15.62
CA ALA A 230 -9.26 15.54 -14.20
C ALA A 230 -9.74 14.30 -13.44
N ALA A 231 -10.94 13.79 -13.75
CA ALA A 231 -11.46 12.57 -13.13
C ALA A 231 -10.53 11.37 -13.37
N ALA A 232 -9.99 11.23 -14.60
CA ALA A 232 -9.04 10.17 -14.93
C ALA A 232 -7.74 10.27 -14.13
N VAL A 233 -7.22 11.49 -13.97
CA VAL A 233 -5.99 11.74 -13.18
C VAL A 233 -6.24 11.49 -11.70
N VAL A 234 -7.34 12.00 -11.15
CA VAL A 234 -7.75 11.76 -9.75
C VAL A 234 -7.91 10.27 -9.47
N ALA A 235 -8.54 9.50 -10.35
CA ALA A 235 -8.67 8.05 -10.20
C ALA A 235 -7.31 7.34 -10.14
N ALA A 236 -6.36 7.74 -10.99
CA ALA A 236 -5.00 7.19 -10.98
C ALA A 236 -4.23 7.55 -9.70
N LEU A 237 -4.38 8.77 -9.20
CA LEU A 237 -3.78 9.21 -7.93
C LEU A 237 -4.41 8.47 -6.74
N LYS A 238 -5.74 8.34 -6.70
CA LYS A 238 -6.49 7.61 -5.65
C LYS A 238 -6.01 6.17 -5.54
N LEU A 239 -5.86 5.47 -6.67
CA LEU A 239 -5.35 4.09 -6.68
C LEU A 239 -3.98 3.96 -6.01
N ASN A 240 -3.08 4.90 -6.22
CA ASN A 240 -1.74 4.87 -5.63
C ASN A 240 -1.69 5.36 -4.18
N ARG A 241 -2.57 6.30 -3.81
CA ARG A 241 -2.79 6.67 -2.41
C ARG A 241 -3.29 5.46 -1.61
N ASP A 242 -4.23 4.68 -2.15
CA ASP A 242 -4.75 3.47 -1.52
C ASP A 242 -3.66 2.42 -1.32
N LYS A 243 -2.71 2.30 -2.27
CA LYS A 243 -1.52 1.47 -2.10
C LYS A 243 -0.60 1.97 -0.96
N LEU A 244 -0.45 3.29 -0.77
CA LEU A 244 0.30 3.80 0.39
C LEU A 244 -0.34 3.36 1.70
N HIS A 245 -1.67 3.46 1.82
CA HIS A 245 -2.41 3.01 3.00
C HIS A 245 -2.29 1.49 3.21
N GLU A 246 -2.33 0.70 2.13
CA GLU A 246 -2.21 -0.75 2.19
C GLU A 246 -0.81 -1.20 2.65
N TYR A 247 0.24 -0.54 2.14
CA TYR A 247 1.62 -0.96 2.41
C TYR A 247 2.22 -0.34 3.68
N ASP A 248 1.67 0.74 4.23
CA ASP A 248 2.15 1.35 5.48
C ASP A 248 2.24 0.32 6.63
N PRO A 249 1.16 -0.40 7.03
CA PRO A 249 1.25 -1.39 8.10
C PRO A 249 2.16 -2.57 7.75
N LYS A 250 2.30 -2.94 6.48
CA LYS A 250 3.18 -4.02 6.03
C LYS A 250 4.66 -3.61 6.17
N VAL A 251 4.99 -2.36 5.81
CA VAL A 251 6.34 -1.80 6.03
C VAL A 251 6.68 -1.75 7.52
N ARG A 252 5.72 -1.38 8.37
CA ARG A 252 5.94 -1.34 9.82
C ARG A 252 6.22 -2.71 10.43
N ARG A 253 5.62 -3.77 9.87
CA ARG A 253 5.87 -5.17 10.26
C ARG A 253 7.06 -5.82 9.55
N ASP A 254 7.77 -5.07 8.71
CA ASP A 254 8.89 -5.57 7.90
C ASP A 254 8.50 -6.79 7.04
N GLU A 255 7.29 -6.74 6.45
CA GLU A 255 6.84 -7.80 5.54
C GLU A 255 7.65 -7.77 4.25
N TRP A 256 7.89 -8.96 3.70
CA TRP A 256 8.65 -9.11 2.46
C TRP A 256 8.07 -8.23 1.32
N ASP A 257 8.96 -7.59 0.58
CA ASP A 257 8.67 -6.70 -0.57
C ASP A 257 7.83 -5.44 -0.24
N SER A 258 7.46 -5.21 1.04
CA SER A 258 6.59 -4.10 1.43
C SER A 258 7.22 -2.73 1.17
N VAL A 259 8.48 -2.55 1.50
CA VAL A 259 9.25 -1.31 1.24
C VAL A 259 9.33 -1.04 -0.26
N HIS A 260 9.55 -2.10 -1.08
CA HIS A 260 9.57 -1.96 -2.54
C HIS A 260 8.22 -1.51 -3.09
N GLN A 261 7.12 -2.10 -2.66
CA GLN A 261 5.78 -1.78 -3.14
C GLN A 261 5.36 -0.36 -2.73
N MET A 262 5.62 0.05 -1.49
CA MET A 262 5.36 1.41 -1.04
C MET A 262 6.18 2.44 -1.83
N ARG A 263 7.46 2.15 -2.12
CA ARG A 263 8.30 2.98 -2.99
C ARG A 263 7.75 3.06 -4.41
N VAL A 264 7.21 1.96 -4.95
CA VAL A 264 6.56 1.95 -6.28
C VAL A 264 5.37 2.88 -6.27
N ALA A 265 4.44 2.77 -5.29
CA ALA A 265 3.27 3.62 -5.17
C ALA A 265 3.63 5.11 -5.07
N THR A 266 4.62 5.46 -4.24
CA THR A 266 5.14 6.83 -4.09
C THR A 266 5.67 7.40 -5.42
N ARG A 267 6.37 6.57 -6.20
CA ARG A 267 6.91 7.00 -7.51
C ARG A 267 5.84 7.08 -8.60
N GLU A 268 4.81 6.23 -8.54
CA GLU A 268 3.67 6.29 -9.46
C GLU A 268 2.86 7.57 -9.21
N LEU A 269 2.58 7.94 -7.96
CA LEU A 269 1.94 9.22 -7.61
C LEU A 269 2.68 10.39 -8.25
N ARG A 270 3.98 10.52 -7.99
CA ARG A 270 4.81 11.59 -8.60
C ARG A 270 4.80 11.55 -10.12
N SER A 271 4.87 10.36 -10.70
CA SER A 271 4.89 10.21 -12.15
C SER A 271 3.59 10.67 -12.80
N HIS A 272 2.43 10.43 -12.16
CA HIS A 272 1.14 10.91 -12.65
C HIS A 272 1.04 12.43 -12.53
N MET A 273 1.41 13.02 -11.38
CA MET A 273 1.42 14.47 -11.18
C MET A 273 2.29 15.16 -12.25
N GLU A 274 3.50 14.67 -12.49
CA GLU A 274 4.43 15.22 -13.48
C GLU A 274 3.95 15.03 -14.93
N THR A 275 3.35 13.87 -15.27
CA THR A 275 2.92 13.59 -16.65
C THR A 275 1.68 14.37 -17.01
N PHE A 276 0.76 14.53 -16.08
CA PHE A 276 -0.53 15.22 -16.28
C PHE A 276 -0.53 16.64 -15.70
N ASN A 277 0.66 17.24 -15.57
CA ASN A 277 0.81 18.64 -15.21
C ASN A 277 0.04 19.53 -16.21
N GLY A 278 -0.74 20.49 -15.68
CA GLY A 278 -1.64 21.33 -16.46
C GLY A 278 -3.10 20.85 -16.50
N ILE A 279 -3.40 19.59 -16.11
CA ILE A 279 -4.76 19.16 -15.80
C ILE A 279 -5.10 19.50 -14.35
N LEU A 280 -4.21 19.14 -13.41
CA LEU A 280 -4.20 19.63 -12.03
C LEU A 280 -3.01 20.54 -11.83
N GLY A 281 -3.14 21.55 -10.96
CA GLY A 281 -2.05 22.50 -10.70
C GLY A 281 -2.19 23.14 -9.31
N GLY A 282 -1.30 24.09 -9.00
CA GLY A 282 -1.31 24.87 -7.75
C GLY A 282 -0.21 24.47 -6.77
N GLU A 283 -0.03 25.31 -5.75
CA GLU A 283 1.04 25.18 -4.76
C GLU A 283 0.93 23.90 -3.93
N GLU A 284 -0.28 23.39 -3.69
CA GLU A 284 -0.52 22.16 -2.97
C GLU A 284 0.03 20.94 -3.71
N LEU A 285 -0.10 20.91 -5.04
CA LEU A 285 0.47 19.84 -5.86
C LEU A 285 2.00 19.84 -5.79
N GLU A 286 2.63 21.02 -5.87
CA GLU A 286 4.08 21.17 -5.76
C GLU A 286 4.59 20.75 -4.37
N TYR A 287 3.85 21.08 -3.31
CA TYR A 287 4.13 20.61 -1.96
C TYR A 287 4.10 19.08 -1.88
N ILE A 288 3.02 18.44 -2.34
CA ILE A 288 2.87 16.98 -2.32
C ILE A 288 3.99 16.31 -3.13
N GLU A 289 4.33 16.81 -4.31
CA GLU A 289 5.44 16.28 -5.11
C GLU A 289 6.78 16.32 -4.36
N SER A 290 7.06 17.41 -3.67
CA SER A 290 8.29 17.58 -2.89
C SER A 290 8.35 16.59 -1.72
N GLU A 291 7.24 16.39 -0.99
CA GLU A 291 7.16 15.47 0.13
C GLU A 291 7.24 14.00 -0.33
N LEU A 292 6.57 13.67 -1.42
CA LEU A 292 6.68 12.35 -2.05
C LEU A 292 8.11 12.06 -2.53
N LYS A 293 8.86 13.08 -2.97
CA LYS A 293 10.28 12.93 -3.35
C LYS A 293 11.12 12.53 -2.14
N LEU A 294 10.90 13.17 -0.99
CA LEU A 294 11.59 12.83 0.27
C LEU A 294 11.23 11.42 0.75
N LEU A 295 9.94 11.08 0.77
CA LEU A 295 9.50 9.74 1.14
C LEU A 295 10.11 8.67 0.22
N ALA A 296 10.09 8.91 -1.11
CA ALA A 296 10.70 8.00 -2.09
C ALA A 296 12.21 7.82 -1.87
N SER A 297 12.92 8.86 -1.43
CA SER A 297 14.36 8.79 -1.12
C SER A 297 14.60 7.91 0.12
N MET A 298 13.81 8.09 1.20
CA MET A 298 13.92 7.28 2.41
C MET A 298 13.62 5.80 2.15
N LEU A 299 12.52 5.51 1.43
CA LEU A 299 12.18 4.15 1.00
C LEU A 299 13.23 3.58 0.05
N GLY A 300 13.85 4.43 -0.80
CA GLY A 300 14.93 4.06 -1.71
C GLY A 300 16.14 3.54 -0.95
N TYR A 301 16.57 4.27 0.06
CA TYR A 301 17.72 3.89 0.89
C TYR A 301 17.52 2.52 1.58
N ALA A 302 16.31 2.26 2.10
CA ALA A 302 16.00 0.97 2.71
C ALA A 302 15.95 -0.16 1.67
N ARG A 303 15.34 0.08 0.49
CA ARG A 303 15.27 -0.92 -0.58
C ARG A 303 16.64 -1.26 -1.15
N ASP A 304 17.53 -0.29 -1.27
CA ASP A 304 18.88 -0.52 -1.78
C ASP A 304 19.69 -1.38 -0.80
N ALA A 305 19.56 -1.15 0.51
CA ALA A 305 20.14 -2.00 1.55
C ALA A 305 19.57 -3.43 1.51
N GLU A 306 18.25 -3.59 1.36
CA GLU A 306 17.56 -4.87 1.24
C GLU A 306 18.06 -5.68 0.02
N VAL A 307 18.16 -5.04 -1.15
CA VAL A 307 18.65 -5.67 -2.38
C VAL A 307 20.11 -6.10 -2.24
N VAL A 308 20.95 -5.29 -1.59
CA VAL A 308 22.36 -5.64 -1.34
C VAL A 308 22.44 -6.85 -0.40
N GLU A 309 21.64 -6.86 0.68
CA GLU A 309 21.56 -7.99 1.62
C GLU A 309 21.11 -9.28 0.92
N GLU A 310 20.00 -9.24 0.16
CA GLU A 310 19.52 -10.41 -0.58
C GLU A 310 20.55 -10.98 -1.56
N ARG A 311 21.27 -10.10 -2.27
CA ARG A 311 22.32 -10.53 -3.20
C ARG A 311 23.50 -11.16 -2.47
N PHE A 312 23.89 -10.57 -1.36
CA PHE A 312 24.98 -11.07 -0.55
C PHE A 312 24.64 -12.43 0.09
N LEU A 313 23.42 -12.58 0.63
CA LEU A 313 22.95 -13.85 1.18
C LEU A 313 22.94 -14.95 0.10
N ARG A 314 22.45 -14.65 -1.11
CA ARG A 314 22.50 -15.59 -2.23
C ARG A 314 23.93 -16.00 -2.60
N LEU A 315 24.89 -15.08 -2.56
CA LEU A 315 26.30 -15.38 -2.78
C LEU A 315 26.86 -16.27 -1.69
N LEU A 316 26.58 -15.95 -0.42
CA LEU A 316 27.00 -16.80 0.72
C LEU A 316 26.47 -18.22 0.64
N ASP A 317 25.20 -18.37 0.20
CA ASP A 317 24.56 -19.68 0.08
C ASP A 317 25.05 -20.48 -1.14
N SER A 318 25.64 -19.81 -2.15
CA SER A 318 26.23 -20.43 -3.34
C SER A 318 27.68 -20.87 -3.16
N GLU A 319 28.40 -20.38 -2.14
CA GLU A 319 29.79 -20.76 -1.86
C GLU A 319 29.88 -22.11 -1.12
N ASP A 320 30.89 -22.91 -1.51
CA ASP A 320 31.16 -24.19 -0.85
C ASP A 320 31.53 -24.00 0.63
N SER A 321 31.09 -24.92 1.47
CA SER A 321 31.39 -24.96 2.92
C SER A 321 32.90 -25.03 3.22
N ASP A 322 33.71 -25.46 2.25
CA ASP A 322 35.16 -25.53 2.38
C ASP A 322 35.86 -24.17 2.26
N VAL A 323 35.16 -23.16 1.72
CA VAL A 323 35.70 -21.78 1.53
C VAL A 323 35.39 -20.88 2.73
N LEU A 324 34.20 -21.03 3.33
CA LEU A 324 33.74 -20.23 4.47
C LEU A 324 33.16 -21.14 5.54
N ASP A 325 33.71 -21.08 6.74
CA ASP A 325 33.16 -21.78 7.91
C ASP A 325 31.84 -21.14 8.37
N GLU A 326 30.99 -21.92 9.07
CA GLU A 326 29.66 -21.51 9.49
C GLU A 326 29.67 -20.31 10.44
N THR A 327 30.71 -20.16 11.27
CA THR A 327 30.86 -19.03 12.18
C THR A 327 31.07 -17.73 11.39
N THR A 328 31.96 -17.76 10.40
CA THR A 328 32.20 -16.63 9.50
C THR A 328 30.95 -16.27 8.68
N ARG A 329 30.22 -17.30 8.18
CA ARG A 329 28.93 -17.09 7.50
C ARG A 329 27.91 -16.40 8.41
N GLY A 330 27.80 -16.83 9.66
CA GLY A 330 26.91 -16.24 10.67
C GLY A 330 27.21 -14.76 10.90
N HIS A 331 28.48 -14.41 11.12
CA HIS A 331 28.89 -13.02 11.32
C HIS A 331 28.61 -12.14 10.09
N LEU A 332 28.89 -12.64 8.89
CA LEU A 332 28.63 -11.90 7.65
C LEU A 332 27.12 -11.67 7.41
N ARG A 333 26.27 -12.66 7.72
CA ARG A 333 24.80 -12.49 7.67
C ARG A 333 24.33 -11.41 8.65
N GLU A 334 24.86 -11.43 9.89
CA GLU A 334 24.50 -10.45 10.92
C GLU A 334 24.93 -9.02 10.56
N ASP A 335 26.14 -8.85 10.04
CA ASP A 335 26.67 -7.55 9.62
C ASP A 335 25.85 -6.94 8.47
N MET A 336 25.53 -7.73 7.44
CA MET A 336 24.72 -7.26 6.32
C MET A 336 23.31 -6.87 6.73
N GLY A 337 22.64 -7.68 7.56
CA GLY A 337 21.31 -7.36 8.09
C GLY A 337 21.27 -6.10 8.96
N THR A 338 22.43 -5.67 9.48
CA THR A 338 22.51 -4.45 10.31
C THR A 338 22.25 -3.18 9.51
N GLU A 339 22.75 -3.07 8.30
CA GLU A 339 22.50 -1.90 7.42
C GLU A 339 21.02 -1.81 7.03
N TYR A 340 20.40 -2.93 6.63
CA TYR A 340 18.98 -2.94 6.33
C TYR A 340 18.14 -2.56 7.55
N ARG A 341 18.38 -3.17 8.71
CA ARG A 341 17.66 -2.83 9.95
C ARG A 341 17.81 -1.35 10.35
N ARG A 342 18.98 -0.75 10.09
CA ARG A 342 19.21 0.69 10.32
C ARG A 342 18.41 1.55 9.36
N ALA A 343 18.39 1.19 8.09
CA ALA A 343 17.62 1.88 7.05
C ALA A 343 16.11 1.76 7.33
N HIS A 344 15.63 0.57 7.64
CA HIS A 344 14.22 0.30 7.98
C HIS A 344 13.77 1.12 9.20
N ARG A 345 14.57 1.20 10.27
CA ARG A 345 14.24 2.07 11.42
C ARG A 345 14.09 3.54 11.05
N ARG A 346 14.87 4.05 10.08
CA ARG A 346 14.69 5.41 9.55
C ARG A 346 13.39 5.57 8.79
N VAL A 347 13.00 4.57 8.00
CA VAL A 347 11.69 4.55 7.34
C VAL A 347 10.58 4.59 8.39
N ILE A 348 10.62 3.76 9.43
CA ILE A 348 9.62 3.76 10.51
C ILE A 348 9.56 5.14 11.21
N ALA A 349 10.70 5.76 11.50
CA ALA A 349 10.75 7.10 12.07
C ALA A 349 10.08 8.14 11.15
N THR A 350 10.30 8.03 9.83
CA THR A 350 9.64 8.88 8.83
C THR A 350 8.13 8.66 8.83
N LEU A 351 7.65 7.40 8.83
CA LEU A 351 6.23 7.07 8.84
C LEU A 351 5.52 7.47 10.15
N ASN A 352 6.27 7.71 11.23
CA ASN A 352 5.76 8.20 12.51
C ASN A 352 5.81 9.73 12.64
N SER A 353 6.40 10.44 11.67
CA SER A 353 6.53 11.89 11.73
C SER A 353 5.23 12.60 11.37
N ASP A 354 5.00 13.78 11.97
CA ASP A 354 3.91 14.67 11.59
C ASP A 354 3.96 15.04 10.11
N ARG A 355 5.15 15.21 9.57
CA ARG A 355 5.37 15.51 8.15
C ARG A 355 4.78 14.45 7.20
N TYR A 356 4.89 13.17 7.54
CA TYR A 356 4.27 12.10 6.76
C TYR A 356 2.75 12.12 6.89
N LEU A 357 2.22 12.39 8.08
CA LEU A 357 0.78 12.53 8.28
C LEU A 357 0.22 13.74 7.52
N ASP A 358 0.92 14.88 7.53
CA ASP A 358 0.57 16.08 6.75
C ASP A 358 0.56 15.77 5.24
N LEU A 359 1.54 15.01 4.74
CA LEU A 359 1.55 14.56 3.34
C LEU A 359 0.30 13.74 3.00
N LEU A 360 -0.08 12.79 3.86
CA LEU A 360 -1.26 11.97 3.61
C LEU A 360 -2.55 12.78 3.67
N ASP A 361 -2.64 13.75 4.59
CA ASP A 361 -3.78 14.66 4.69
C ASP A 361 -3.87 15.59 3.46
N ALA A 362 -2.73 16.10 2.98
CA ALA A 362 -2.68 16.90 1.76
C ALA A 362 -3.10 16.09 0.51
N ILE A 363 -2.66 14.84 0.40
CA ILE A 363 -3.10 13.98 -0.71
C ILE A 363 -4.62 13.74 -0.64
N ASP A 364 -5.19 13.48 0.55
CA ASP A 364 -6.62 13.26 0.70
C ASP A 364 -7.42 14.54 0.40
N SER A 365 -6.94 15.72 0.80
CA SER A 365 -7.53 17.02 0.47
C SER A 365 -7.51 17.28 -1.03
N LEU A 366 -6.35 17.09 -1.68
CA LEU A 366 -6.22 17.22 -3.13
C LEU A 366 -7.18 16.29 -3.90
N LEU A 367 -7.41 15.08 -3.40
CA LEU A 367 -8.28 14.10 -4.04
C LEU A 367 -9.76 14.40 -3.82
N ALA A 368 -10.13 15.06 -2.72
CA ALA A 368 -11.50 15.47 -2.43
C ALA A 368 -11.90 16.74 -3.20
N ASP A 369 -11.00 17.71 -3.29
CA ASP A 369 -11.19 18.98 -4.01
C ASP A 369 -9.99 19.26 -4.93
N PRO A 370 -9.90 18.57 -6.08
CA PRO A 370 -8.74 18.68 -6.95
C PRO A 370 -8.69 20.05 -7.65
N PRO A 371 -7.54 20.72 -7.62
CA PRO A 371 -7.34 22.04 -8.25
C PRO A 371 -7.24 21.89 -9.77
N VAL A 372 -8.39 21.79 -10.45
CA VAL A 372 -8.47 21.64 -11.90
C VAL A 372 -8.08 22.94 -12.59
N VAL A 373 -7.08 22.88 -13.46
CA VAL A 373 -6.67 24.01 -14.29
C VAL A 373 -7.54 24.03 -15.55
N GLY A 374 -8.21 25.17 -15.78
CA GLY A 374 -9.09 25.31 -16.95
C GLY A 374 -8.33 25.12 -18.28
N ALA A 375 -8.96 24.46 -19.25
CA ALA A 375 -8.37 24.10 -20.55
C ALA A 375 -7.84 25.28 -21.40
N HIS A 376 -7.96 26.53 -20.93
CA HIS A 376 -7.51 27.74 -21.60
C HIS A 376 -6.36 28.48 -20.90
N ALA A 377 -5.80 27.95 -19.82
CA ALA A 377 -4.65 28.56 -19.14
C ALA A 377 -3.30 28.13 -19.72
N ALA A 378 -3.25 27.14 -20.59
CA ALA A 378 -2.03 26.76 -21.29
C ALA A 378 -1.84 27.64 -22.56
N GLY A 379 -1.39 28.86 -22.37
CA GLY A 379 -0.75 29.63 -23.42
C GLY A 379 0.59 28.94 -23.82
N PRO A 380 1.01 29.02 -25.11
CA PRO A 380 2.28 28.45 -25.54
C PRO A 380 3.43 29.23 -24.90
N GLY A 381 4.13 28.61 -23.96
CA GLY A 381 5.38 29.15 -23.46
C GLY A 381 5.51 29.26 -21.94
N THR A 382 5.43 28.16 -21.24
CA THR A 382 6.16 28.07 -19.96
C THR A 382 7.58 27.66 -20.31
N PRO A 383 8.63 28.39 -19.85
CA PRO A 383 10.01 27.99 -20.15
C PRO A 383 10.26 26.59 -19.57
N GLU A 384 10.78 25.74 -20.43
CA GLU A 384 11.33 24.43 -20.08
C GLU A 384 12.16 24.62 -18.80
N LYS A 385 11.64 24.19 -17.63
CA LYS A 385 12.48 24.00 -16.45
C LYS A 385 13.54 23.01 -16.91
N VAL A 386 14.74 23.52 -17.12
CA VAL A 386 15.92 22.70 -17.38
C VAL A 386 15.93 21.68 -16.26
N ASP A 387 15.81 20.40 -16.62
CA ASP A 387 16.01 19.28 -15.71
C ASP A 387 17.44 19.43 -15.15
N GLU A 388 17.59 20.23 -14.09
CA GLU A 388 18.79 20.18 -13.28
C GLU A 388 18.89 18.75 -12.76
N ALA A 389 20.00 18.16 -13.05
CA ALA A 389 20.39 16.81 -12.69
C ALA A 389 20.21 16.62 -11.18
N ASP A 390 19.04 16.12 -10.78
CA ASP A 390 18.78 15.78 -9.39
C ASP A 390 18.25 14.35 -9.31
N ASP A 391 19.19 13.47 -9.23
CA ASP A 391 19.18 12.11 -8.68
C ASP A 391 20.59 11.52 -8.73
N THR A 392 21.62 12.33 -8.45
CA THR A 392 22.90 11.79 -8.00
C THR A 392 22.73 11.45 -6.53
N GLU A 393 22.66 10.16 -6.24
CA GLU A 393 22.80 9.60 -4.90
C GLU A 393 24.15 10.05 -4.31
N GLN A 394 24.14 11.15 -3.55
CA GLN A 394 25.21 11.44 -2.59
C GLN A 394 24.74 11.02 -1.21
N PRO A 395 25.58 10.35 -0.43
CA PRO A 395 25.24 9.98 0.94
C PRO A 395 25.07 11.26 1.77
N ALA A 396 23.96 11.31 2.51
CA ALA A 396 23.65 12.41 3.42
C ALA A 396 24.79 12.58 4.44
N ALA A 397 25.50 13.68 4.33
CA ALA A 397 26.40 14.15 5.36
C ALA A 397 25.58 14.71 6.53
N ASP A 398 26.12 14.53 7.73
CA ASP A 398 25.58 14.94 9.02
C ASP A 398 25.02 16.37 9.02
N LEU A 399 23.78 16.50 9.48
CA LEU A 399 23.20 17.80 9.84
C LEU A 399 23.67 18.17 11.26
N PRO A 400 24.24 19.38 11.47
CA PRO A 400 24.50 19.89 12.81
C PRO A 400 23.21 20.36 13.50
N ALA A 401 23.13 20.12 14.79
CA ALA A 401 22.09 20.61 15.69
C ALA A 401 22.30 22.09 16.01
N GLY A 402 21.18 22.84 16.08
CA GLY A 402 21.03 24.03 16.90
C GLY A 402 21.37 25.37 16.23
N ASP A 403 20.42 26.30 16.14
CA ASP A 403 20.34 27.42 17.08
C ASP A 403 19.09 28.28 16.80
N GLU A 404 18.56 28.83 17.88
CA GLU A 404 17.39 29.69 17.98
C GLU A 404 17.62 31.06 17.29
N ALA A 405 16.58 31.61 16.62
CA ALA A 405 16.52 33.03 16.32
C ALA A 405 15.08 33.54 16.26
N GLU A 406 14.78 34.31 17.21
CA GLU A 406 13.92 35.50 17.42
C GLU A 406 12.80 35.85 16.44
N ALA A 407 11.65 36.14 17.08
CA ALA A 407 10.42 36.68 16.54
C ALA A 407 10.59 38.11 15.99
N GLY A 408 10.02 38.36 14.80
CA GLY A 408 9.75 39.69 14.24
C GLY A 408 8.27 39.83 13.92
N GLU A 409 7.64 40.86 14.46
CA GLU A 409 6.23 41.21 14.29
C GLU A 409 5.87 41.62 12.84
N PRO A 410 4.61 41.42 12.39
CA PRO A 410 4.19 41.77 11.04
C PRO A 410 3.71 43.21 10.91
N VAL A 411 4.16 43.85 9.85
CA VAL A 411 3.61 45.13 9.38
C VAL A 411 2.47 44.82 8.41
N ALA A 412 1.30 45.38 8.67
CA ALA A 412 0.12 45.26 7.81
C ALA A 412 0.26 46.15 6.56
N GLU A 413 0.12 45.60 5.39
CA GLU A 413 -0.01 46.30 4.12
C GLU A 413 -1.35 45.98 3.47
N VAL A 414 -2.02 47.06 3.03
CA VAL A 414 -3.39 47.10 2.52
C VAL A 414 -3.41 46.56 1.09
N ALA A 415 -4.29 45.61 0.81
CA ALA A 415 -4.54 45.06 -0.52
C ALA A 415 -5.44 45.97 -1.37
N PRO A 416 -5.21 46.07 -2.70
CA PRO A 416 -6.19 46.63 -3.62
C PRO A 416 -7.30 45.64 -3.97
N GLU A 417 -8.51 46.14 -4.07
CA GLU A 417 -9.71 45.43 -4.51
C GLU A 417 -9.53 44.90 -5.94
N GLU A 418 -9.50 43.57 -6.12
CA GLU A 418 -9.60 42.94 -7.43
C GLU A 418 -11.08 42.76 -7.81
N GLU A 419 -11.41 43.26 -9.00
CA GLU A 419 -12.69 43.04 -9.67
C GLU A 419 -12.91 41.53 -9.87
N ALA A 420 -14.04 41.02 -9.39
CA ALA A 420 -14.48 39.64 -9.58
C ALA A 420 -14.70 39.35 -11.08
N ALA A 421 -13.78 38.57 -11.67
CA ALA A 421 -14.01 37.97 -12.97
C ALA A 421 -15.12 36.89 -12.82
N GLU A 422 -16.20 37.04 -13.56
CA GLU A 422 -17.26 36.04 -13.69
C GLU A 422 -16.62 34.71 -14.15
N THR A 423 -16.54 33.74 -13.27
CA THR A 423 -16.17 32.37 -13.61
C THR A 423 -17.30 31.75 -14.40
N VAL A 424 -17.11 31.67 -15.72
CA VAL A 424 -17.95 30.84 -16.61
C VAL A 424 -17.79 29.41 -16.19
N ALA A 425 -18.86 28.76 -15.75
CA ALA A 425 -18.85 27.35 -15.42
C ALA A 425 -18.31 26.53 -16.61
N PRO A 426 -17.36 25.61 -16.40
CA PRO A 426 -16.80 24.81 -17.48
C PRO A 426 -17.93 23.99 -18.15
N GLN A 427 -18.02 24.05 -19.48
CA GLN A 427 -18.96 23.22 -20.21
C GLN A 427 -18.52 21.75 -20.15
N PRO A 428 -19.46 20.78 -20.04
CA PRO A 428 -19.12 19.37 -20.01
C PRO A 428 -18.34 19.00 -21.28
N GLN A 429 -17.17 18.38 -21.10
CA GLN A 429 -16.31 17.95 -22.19
C GLN A 429 -16.86 16.66 -22.81
N THR A 430 -16.76 16.51 -24.12
CA THR A 430 -17.11 15.26 -24.78
C THR A 430 -16.04 14.20 -24.53
N ALA A 431 -16.40 12.93 -24.54
CA ALA A 431 -15.44 11.82 -24.38
C ALA A 431 -14.27 11.90 -25.40
N GLU A 432 -14.55 12.41 -26.62
CA GLU A 432 -13.53 12.62 -27.66
C GLU A 432 -12.54 13.74 -27.27
N GLU A 433 -13.01 14.81 -26.66
CA GLU A 433 -12.15 15.91 -26.18
C GLU A 433 -11.27 15.44 -25.01
N VAL A 434 -11.81 14.67 -24.06
CA VAL A 434 -11.08 14.06 -22.95
C VAL A 434 -9.97 13.13 -23.47
N GLU A 435 -10.31 12.25 -24.42
CA GLU A 435 -9.34 11.35 -25.05
C GLU A 435 -8.26 12.12 -25.82
N ALA A 436 -8.59 13.23 -26.47
CA ALA A 436 -7.63 14.08 -27.17
C ALA A 436 -6.62 14.70 -26.17
N ILE A 437 -7.09 15.30 -25.07
CA ILE A 437 -6.24 15.91 -24.05
C ILE A 437 -5.30 14.87 -23.42
N LEU A 438 -5.83 13.73 -22.99
CA LEU A 438 -5.01 12.67 -22.38
C LEU A 438 -4.02 12.04 -23.39
N SER A 439 -4.41 11.96 -24.66
CA SER A 439 -3.54 11.51 -25.75
C SER A 439 -2.38 12.47 -25.99
N GLU A 440 -2.61 13.78 -25.89
CA GLU A 440 -1.56 14.81 -26.01
C GLU A 440 -0.50 14.65 -24.90
N HIS A 441 -0.90 14.47 -23.66
CA HIS A 441 0.03 14.19 -22.57
C HIS A 441 0.83 12.90 -22.77
N LEU A 442 0.20 11.85 -23.31
CA LEU A 442 0.92 10.62 -23.67
C LEU A 442 1.93 10.85 -24.79
N GLU A 443 1.56 11.64 -25.82
CA GLU A 443 2.46 11.97 -26.92
C GLU A 443 3.66 12.77 -26.43
N GLU A 444 3.47 13.77 -25.59
CA GLU A 444 4.57 14.52 -24.97
C GLU A 444 5.51 13.62 -24.15
N ALA A 445 4.95 12.73 -23.31
CA ALA A 445 5.75 11.78 -22.55
C ALA A 445 6.52 10.81 -23.47
N TYR A 446 5.90 10.42 -24.61
CA TYR A 446 6.55 9.62 -25.62
C TYR A 446 7.68 10.39 -26.32
N GLN A 447 7.48 11.65 -26.70
CA GLN A 447 8.50 12.49 -27.32
C GLN A 447 9.69 12.71 -26.36
N ARG A 448 9.43 12.91 -25.05
CA ARG A 448 10.48 12.95 -24.02
C ARG A 448 11.28 11.65 -23.97
N LEU A 449 10.63 10.49 -24.04
CA LEU A 449 11.31 9.19 -24.11
C LEU A 449 12.15 9.06 -25.38
N MET A 450 11.62 9.43 -26.54
CA MET A 450 12.32 9.33 -27.82
C MET A 450 13.53 10.28 -27.91
N LYS A 451 13.44 11.48 -27.31
CA LYS A 451 14.60 12.41 -27.17
C LYS A 451 15.72 11.76 -26.36
N ARG A 452 15.39 11.13 -25.21
CA ARG A 452 16.36 10.42 -24.35
C ARG A 452 16.91 9.15 -25.02
N HIS A 453 16.07 8.41 -25.74
CA HIS A 453 16.50 7.25 -26.53
C HIS A 453 17.55 7.65 -27.59
N ARG A 454 17.27 8.67 -28.39
CA ARG A 454 18.23 9.17 -29.38
C ARG A 454 19.55 9.57 -28.72
N LYS A 455 19.48 10.36 -27.63
CA LYS A 455 20.68 10.78 -26.90
C LYS A 455 21.51 9.59 -26.39
N ALA A 456 20.86 8.56 -25.84
CA ALA A 456 21.55 7.36 -25.36
C ALA A 456 22.23 6.57 -26.49
N VAL A 457 21.53 6.40 -27.62
CA VAL A 457 22.05 5.64 -28.78
C VAL A 457 23.19 6.37 -29.50
N GLU A 458 23.06 7.68 -29.70
CA GLU A 458 24.07 8.50 -30.37
C GLU A 458 25.37 8.60 -29.56
N ASN A 459 25.27 8.70 -28.23
CA ASN A 459 26.42 8.87 -27.35
C ASN A 459 27.03 7.55 -26.88
N TRP A 460 26.50 6.40 -27.25
CA TRP A 460 27.04 5.11 -26.81
C TRP A 460 28.48 4.85 -27.30
N GLU A 461 28.77 5.21 -28.51
CA GLU A 461 30.08 5.04 -29.12
C GLU A 461 30.99 6.31 -29.02
N ASN A 462 30.54 7.34 -28.29
CA ASN A 462 31.28 8.58 -28.14
C ASN A 462 32.52 8.38 -27.24
N PRO A 463 33.76 8.51 -27.79
CA PRO A 463 34.97 8.27 -27.02
C PRO A 463 35.30 9.37 -26.00
N GLU A 464 34.71 10.56 -26.12
CA GLU A 464 34.91 11.68 -25.21
C GLU A 464 34.16 11.48 -23.86
N LEU A 465 33.17 10.59 -23.84
CA LEU A 465 32.38 10.29 -22.64
C LEU A 465 32.92 9.08 -21.90
N THR A 466 32.94 9.17 -20.56
CA THR A 466 33.23 8.02 -19.72
C THR A 466 32.14 6.95 -19.88
N LEU A 467 32.43 5.70 -19.52
CA LEU A 467 31.44 4.62 -19.53
C LEU A 467 30.25 4.98 -18.64
N HIS A 468 30.52 5.56 -17.48
CA HIS A 468 29.48 5.99 -16.54
C HIS A 468 28.53 7.02 -17.16
N GLN A 469 29.02 8.07 -17.76
CA GLN A 469 28.19 9.08 -18.43
C GLN A 469 27.35 8.50 -19.58
N ARG A 470 27.87 7.51 -20.31
CA ARG A 470 27.12 6.82 -21.36
C ARG A 470 25.99 5.93 -20.77
N GLU A 471 26.28 5.28 -19.65
CA GLU A 471 25.29 4.47 -18.92
C GLU A 471 24.17 5.34 -18.31
N ASP A 472 24.48 6.56 -17.86
CA ASP A 472 23.49 7.49 -17.32
C ASP A 472 22.41 7.85 -18.35
N TYR A 473 22.77 7.99 -19.63
CA TYR A 473 21.76 8.21 -20.67
C TYR A 473 20.79 7.04 -20.82
N PHE A 474 21.23 5.79 -20.65
CA PHE A 474 20.34 4.63 -20.64
C PHE A 474 19.50 4.56 -19.38
N HIS A 475 20.03 4.99 -18.25
CA HIS A 475 19.27 5.12 -17.02
C HIS A 475 18.13 6.13 -17.15
N ASP A 476 18.42 7.30 -17.71
CA ASP A 476 17.41 8.34 -17.98
C ASP A 476 16.34 7.87 -18.97
N MET A 477 16.75 7.15 -20.01
CA MET A 477 15.81 6.53 -20.94
C MET A 477 14.91 5.53 -20.23
N ARG A 478 15.45 4.70 -19.32
CA ARG A 478 14.67 3.75 -18.50
C ARG A 478 13.67 4.45 -17.60
N LYS A 479 14.08 5.56 -16.94
CA LYS A 479 13.18 6.41 -16.13
C LYS A 479 12.02 6.92 -16.98
N SER A 480 12.27 7.45 -18.17
CA SER A 480 11.24 7.97 -19.07
C SER A 480 10.29 6.88 -19.57
N ALA A 481 10.83 5.69 -19.91
CA ALA A 481 10.00 4.55 -20.29
C ALA A 481 9.08 4.10 -19.15
N LYS A 482 9.54 4.23 -17.88
CA LYS A 482 8.74 3.90 -16.70
C LYS A 482 7.59 4.90 -16.51
N LYS A 483 7.86 6.21 -16.63
CA LYS A 483 6.85 7.27 -16.56
C LYS A 483 5.76 7.08 -17.63
N LEU A 484 6.18 6.89 -18.90
CA LEU A 484 5.24 6.65 -20.00
C LEU A 484 4.41 5.39 -19.83
N ARG A 485 4.97 4.32 -19.25
CA ARG A 485 4.23 3.10 -18.94
C ARG A 485 3.09 3.35 -17.94
N TYR A 486 3.37 4.08 -16.86
CA TYR A 486 2.36 4.42 -15.86
C TYR A 486 1.26 5.30 -16.42
N ALA A 487 1.62 6.32 -17.21
CA ALA A 487 0.65 7.18 -17.88
C ALA A 487 -0.23 6.39 -18.87
N ALA A 488 0.36 5.49 -19.66
CA ALA A 488 -0.38 4.63 -20.57
C ALA A 488 -1.35 3.68 -19.85
N GLU A 489 -1.00 3.21 -18.67
CA GLU A 489 -1.86 2.38 -17.82
C GLU A 489 -3.06 3.19 -17.30
N ALA A 490 -2.80 4.38 -16.72
CA ALA A 490 -3.83 5.27 -16.20
C ALA A 490 -4.83 5.70 -17.28
N VAL A 491 -4.34 6.17 -18.43
CA VAL A 491 -5.20 6.59 -19.55
C VAL A 491 -6.01 5.42 -20.10
N GLY A 492 -5.39 4.25 -20.25
CA GLY A 492 -6.10 3.05 -20.75
C GLY A 492 -7.13 2.47 -19.78
N ALA A 493 -7.03 2.80 -18.48
CA ALA A 493 -8.05 2.44 -17.49
C ALA A 493 -9.23 3.42 -17.48
N ALA A 494 -8.97 4.70 -17.81
CA ALA A 494 -9.95 5.79 -17.75
C ALA A 494 -10.68 6.07 -19.09
N THR A 495 -10.15 5.57 -20.23
CA THR A 495 -10.66 5.89 -21.57
C THR A 495 -10.76 4.65 -22.46
N SER A 496 -11.33 4.82 -23.64
CA SER A 496 -11.38 3.76 -24.66
C SER A 496 -10.07 3.60 -25.48
N LEU A 497 -9.06 4.44 -25.23
CA LEU A 497 -7.78 4.45 -25.92
C LEU A 497 -7.02 3.13 -25.75
N LYS A 498 -6.47 2.62 -26.86
CA LYS A 498 -5.78 1.31 -26.89
C LYS A 498 -4.32 1.41 -26.45
N THR A 499 -4.07 1.82 -25.23
CA THR A 499 -2.72 2.06 -24.68
C THR A 499 -1.91 0.78 -24.38
N LYS A 500 -2.54 -0.40 -24.39
CA LYS A 500 -1.89 -1.68 -24.03
C LYS A 500 -0.62 -2.00 -24.83
N ARG A 501 -0.55 -1.61 -26.10
CA ARG A 501 0.65 -1.79 -26.93
C ARG A 501 1.80 -0.92 -26.43
N LEU A 502 1.52 0.36 -26.13
CA LEU A 502 2.48 1.32 -25.61
C LEU A 502 2.99 0.85 -24.24
N TYR A 503 2.07 0.47 -23.34
CA TYR A 503 2.41 -0.13 -22.04
C TYR A 503 3.37 -1.31 -22.17
N ASN A 504 3.05 -2.30 -23.03
CA ASN A 504 3.88 -3.48 -23.23
C ASN A 504 5.26 -3.14 -23.83
N ALA A 505 5.33 -2.19 -24.76
CA ALA A 505 6.58 -1.75 -25.36
C ALA A 505 7.49 -1.09 -24.32
N CYS A 506 6.94 -0.21 -23.48
CA CYS A 506 7.65 0.39 -22.36
C CYS A 506 8.13 -0.66 -21.34
N LYS A 507 7.26 -1.64 -21.00
CA LYS A 507 7.62 -2.75 -20.11
C LYS A 507 8.79 -3.56 -20.65
N GLN A 508 8.78 -3.92 -21.93
CA GLN A 508 9.89 -4.64 -22.57
C GLN A 508 11.18 -3.83 -22.59
N MET A 509 11.08 -2.51 -22.85
CA MET A 509 12.26 -1.62 -22.80
C MET A 509 12.87 -1.58 -21.41
N GLN A 510 12.03 -1.46 -20.36
CA GLN A 510 12.49 -1.46 -18.97
C GLN A 510 13.18 -2.77 -18.58
N SER A 511 12.63 -3.93 -18.98
CA SER A 511 13.23 -5.24 -18.71
C SER A 511 14.61 -5.35 -19.38
N SER A 512 14.69 -5.01 -20.68
CA SER A 512 15.97 -5.06 -21.42
C SER A 512 17.04 -4.12 -20.85
N LEU A 513 16.63 -2.97 -20.30
CA LEU A 513 17.53 -2.00 -19.65
C LEU A 513 17.83 -2.38 -18.18
N GLY A 514 16.96 -3.16 -17.53
CA GLY A 514 17.20 -3.73 -16.21
C GLY A 514 18.34 -4.75 -16.25
N ASP A 515 18.26 -5.69 -17.18
CA ASP A 515 19.33 -6.67 -17.42
C ASP A 515 20.68 -6.00 -17.66
N PHE A 516 20.69 -4.84 -18.32
CA PHE A 516 21.89 -4.03 -18.55
C PHE A 516 22.48 -3.45 -17.25
N GLN A 517 21.68 -3.04 -16.29
CA GLN A 517 22.14 -2.53 -14.99
C GLN A 517 22.60 -3.65 -14.05
N ASP A 518 21.95 -4.82 -14.07
CA ASP A 518 22.32 -5.96 -13.24
C ASP A 518 23.70 -6.51 -13.62
N PHE A 519 24.10 -6.43 -14.89
CA PHE A 519 25.48 -6.70 -15.33
C PHE A 519 26.51 -5.74 -14.74
N ARG A 520 26.12 -4.52 -14.37
CA ARG A 520 27.00 -3.49 -13.81
C ARG A 520 27.54 -3.89 -12.41
N PHE A 521 26.67 -4.45 -11.56
CA PHE A 521 27.04 -4.89 -10.21
C PHE A 521 27.92 -6.17 -10.21
N ALA A 522 27.66 -7.09 -11.12
CA ALA A 522 28.51 -8.28 -11.29
C ALA A 522 29.94 -7.93 -11.72
N ARG A 523 30.14 -6.80 -12.36
CA ARG A 523 31.46 -6.33 -12.86
C ARG A 523 32.35 -5.69 -11.79
N CYS A 524 31.77 -5.13 -10.72
CA CYS A 524 32.55 -4.58 -9.60
C CYS A 524 33.18 -5.67 -8.74
N SER A 525 32.65 -6.88 -8.72
CA SER A 525 33.10 -7.96 -7.85
C SER A 525 34.15 -8.90 -8.48
N SER A 526 34.43 -8.84 -9.79
CA SER A 526 35.44 -9.74 -10.38
C SER A 526 36.26 -9.08 -11.48
N ARG A 527 37.54 -8.79 -11.19
CA ARG A 527 38.54 -8.26 -12.16
C ARG A 527 38.92 -9.24 -13.31
N GLN A 528 38.30 -10.41 -13.40
CA GLN A 528 38.77 -11.50 -14.30
C GLN A 528 37.91 -11.76 -15.56
N TRP A 529 36.79 -11.05 -15.78
CA TRP A 529 35.89 -11.31 -16.92
C TRP A 529 35.93 -10.29 -18.04
N PHE A 530 37.09 -9.70 -18.30
CA PHE A 530 37.26 -8.48 -19.15
C PHE A 530 37.20 -8.69 -20.66
N VAL A 531 37.09 -9.92 -21.20
CA VAL A 531 37.31 -10.13 -22.67
C VAL A 531 36.05 -10.64 -23.41
N SER A 532 35.03 -11.16 -22.77
CA SER A 532 33.87 -11.72 -23.52
C SER A 532 32.65 -10.79 -23.66
N ASP A 533 32.64 -9.62 -23.03
CA ASP A 533 31.42 -8.84 -22.79
C ASP A 533 31.08 -7.76 -23.84
N CYS A 534 32.06 -7.38 -24.71
CA CYS A 534 31.75 -6.43 -25.80
C CYS A 534 30.65 -6.90 -26.77
N GLY A 535 30.41 -8.20 -26.86
CA GLY A 535 29.40 -8.79 -27.76
C GLY A 535 27.95 -8.64 -27.29
N ILE A 536 27.70 -8.54 -25.99
CA ILE A 536 26.34 -8.45 -25.43
C ILE A 536 25.87 -6.98 -25.48
N HIS A 537 26.72 -6.06 -25.09
CA HIS A 537 26.46 -4.61 -25.16
C HIS A 537 26.18 -4.13 -26.60
N GLY A 538 27.01 -4.57 -27.56
CA GLY A 538 26.78 -4.29 -28.97
C GLY A 538 25.48 -4.82 -29.53
N ARG A 539 25.00 -5.99 -29.03
CA ARG A 539 23.73 -6.58 -29.45
C ARG A 539 22.50 -5.82 -28.91
N LEU A 540 22.57 -5.27 -27.69
CA LEU A 540 21.48 -4.46 -27.13
C LEU A 540 21.32 -3.15 -27.92
N VAL A 541 22.41 -2.41 -28.13
CA VAL A 541 22.39 -1.17 -28.91
C VAL A 541 21.95 -1.43 -30.36
N HIS A 542 22.36 -2.55 -30.97
CA HIS A 542 21.94 -2.95 -32.30
C HIS A 542 20.44 -3.33 -32.36
N ARG A 543 19.89 -3.92 -31.28
CA ARG A 543 18.45 -4.18 -31.15
C ARG A 543 17.65 -2.88 -30.99
N LEU A 544 18.15 -1.93 -30.21
CA LEU A 544 17.51 -0.62 -30.02
C LEU A 544 17.53 0.18 -31.34
N LYS A 545 18.68 0.23 -32.05
CA LYS A 545 18.78 0.86 -33.39
C LYS A 545 17.85 0.24 -34.44
N ARG A 546 17.53 -1.06 -34.36
CA ARG A 546 16.57 -1.72 -35.29
C ARG A 546 15.11 -1.42 -34.94
N ARG A 547 14.79 -1.08 -33.70
CA ARG A 547 13.42 -0.80 -33.24
C ARG A 547 12.91 0.59 -33.60
N ASP A 548 13.80 1.56 -33.88
CA ASP A 548 13.43 2.89 -34.42
C ASP A 548 12.56 2.81 -35.69
N ARG A 549 12.63 1.71 -36.43
CA ARG A 549 11.79 1.48 -37.62
C ARG A 549 10.41 0.86 -37.31
N GLY A 550 10.14 0.51 -36.05
CA GLY A 550 8.92 -0.17 -35.64
C GLY A 550 7.97 0.67 -34.79
N PHE A 551 8.41 1.82 -34.29
CA PHE A 551 7.57 2.78 -33.58
C PHE A 551 7.04 3.80 -34.60
N GLY A 552 5.93 3.47 -35.26
CA GLY A 552 5.17 4.43 -36.06
C GLY A 552 4.50 5.46 -35.16
N ASN A 553 4.16 6.63 -35.71
CA ASN A 553 3.43 7.70 -35.03
C ASN A 553 2.28 7.17 -34.20
N ILE A 554 2.14 7.68 -32.98
CA ILE A 554 1.02 7.35 -32.06
C ILE A 554 -0.34 7.76 -32.66
N SER A 555 -0.38 8.65 -33.67
CA SER A 555 -1.59 9.03 -34.41
C SER A 555 -2.36 7.86 -35.04
N HIS A 556 -1.89 6.64 -34.91
CA HIS A 556 -2.55 5.41 -35.37
C HIS A 556 -2.82 4.41 -34.23
N PHE A 557 -2.70 4.83 -32.98
CA PHE A 557 -3.12 4.13 -31.79
C PHE A 557 -4.37 4.78 -31.22
#